data_9ca9a61381826cab9460a17212d15ec0
#
_entry.id   9ca9a61381826cab9460a17212d15ec0
#
_cell.length_a   1.000
_cell.length_b   1.000
_cell.length_c   1.000
_cell.angle_alpha   90.00
_cell.angle_beta   90.00
_cell.angle_gamma   90.00
#
_symmetry.space_group_name_H-M   'P 1'
#
loop_
_entity.id
_entity.type
_entity.pdbx_description
1 polymer ?
#
loop_
_entity_poly.entity_id
_entity_poly.type
_entity_poly.pdbx_seq_one_letter_code
_entity_poly.pdbx_strand_id
1 'polypeptide(L)'
;MQSSGLHSNGYSLVRKVVADSGLDYRKTVAEFGSLSLGEVLLEPTRLYTGVLNSLLESSVGAGVHAMSHITGGGIAANIARVLPEGLALDVDRSTWSPQEVFRVLAGWGDFSLESVEGTWNLGLGQAVVVDAASAEKVSAKLTELGVPTWQLGVIENAPTDLSSYVHGAKGVNGGAVQIGRAHV
;
A
#
# COMPACT_ATOMS: atom_id res chain seq x y z
N MET A 1 5.72 1.86 -3.76
CA MET A 1 6.02 3.28 -3.41
C MET A 1 5.36 3.61 -2.07
N GLN A 2 6.11 4.26 -1.21
CA GLN A 2 5.70 4.61 0.15
C GLN A 2 4.53 5.59 0.18
N SER A 3 3.56 5.37 1.09
CA SER A 3 2.55 6.37 1.48
C SER A 3 3.13 7.39 2.47
N SER A 4 2.44 8.51 2.70
CA SER A 4 2.75 9.44 3.80
C SER A 4 2.13 9.00 5.13
N GLY A 5 1.26 8.02 5.12
CA GLY A 5 0.50 7.53 6.25
C GLY A 5 -0.80 6.89 5.78
N LEU A 6 -1.87 7.06 6.54
CA LEU A 6 -3.20 6.49 6.24
C LEU A 6 -3.79 6.99 4.91
N HIS A 7 -3.32 8.12 4.40
CA HIS A 7 -3.99 8.86 3.33
C HIS A 7 -5.43 9.22 3.72
N SER A 8 -6.41 8.95 2.86
CA SER A 8 -7.81 9.28 3.14
C SER A 8 -8.69 8.04 3.33
N ASN A 9 -8.10 6.88 3.66
CA ASN A 9 -8.81 5.60 3.71
C ASN A 9 -8.88 5.02 5.11
N GLY A 10 -9.98 4.31 5.40
CA GLY A 10 -10.16 3.58 6.65
C GLY A 10 -10.42 4.44 7.88
N TYR A 11 -10.76 5.72 7.74
CA TYR A 11 -10.95 6.64 8.87
C TYR A 11 -12.16 6.31 9.75
N SER A 12 -13.13 5.53 9.27
CA SER A 12 -14.20 5.02 10.13
C SER A 12 -13.63 4.11 11.22
N LEU A 13 -12.70 3.24 10.86
CA LEU A 13 -11.99 2.38 11.81
C LEU A 13 -11.09 3.21 12.74
N VAL A 14 -10.33 4.16 12.19
CA VAL A 14 -9.47 5.04 12.99
C VAL A 14 -10.28 5.79 14.05
N ARG A 15 -11.40 6.40 13.66
CA ARG A 15 -12.29 7.12 14.61
C ARG A 15 -12.84 6.21 15.69
N LYS A 16 -13.20 4.97 15.32
CA LYS A 16 -13.65 3.97 16.30
C LYS A 16 -12.54 3.63 17.29
N VAL A 17 -11.34 3.31 16.82
CA VAL A 17 -10.19 3.00 17.67
C VAL A 17 -9.88 4.14 18.64
N VAL A 18 -9.81 5.38 18.14
CA VAL A 18 -9.52 6.56 18.98
C VAL A 18 -10.62 6.78 20.03
N ALA A 19 -11.89 6.62 19.66
CA ALA A 19 -13.01 6.76 20.59
C ALA A 19 -13.00 5.68 21.68
N ASP A 20 -12.81 4.42 21.28
CA ASP A 20 -12.79 3.28 22.20
C ASP A 20 -11.58 3.35 23.17
N SER A 21 -10.46 3.91 22.73
CA SER A 21 -9.27 4.14 23.55
C SER A 21 -9.38 5.38 24.46
N GLY A 22 -10.44 6.17 24.36
CA GLY A 22 -10.62 7.38 25.14
C GLY A 22 -9.59 8.49 24.86
N LEU A 23 -8.96 8.48 23.67
CA LEU A 23 -7.93 9.42 23.29
C LEU A 23 -8.51 10.73 22.75
N ASP A 24 -7.78 11.82 22.97
CA ASP A 24 -8.10 13.16 22.45
C ASP A 24 -7.15 13.51 21.30
N TYR A 25 -7.72 13.86 20.14
CA TYR A 25 -6.96 14.26 18.95
C TYR A 25 -6.02 15.45 19.17
N ARG A 26 -6.29 16.29 20.17
CA ARG A 26 -5.48 17.47 20.49
C ARG A 26 -4.26 17.17 21.34
N LYS A 27 -4.17 15.97 21.86
CA LYS A 27 -3.08 15.56 22.75
C LYS A 27 -1.99 14.85 22.00
N THR A 28 -0.76 15.06 22.47
CA THR A 28 0.38 14.24 22.06
C THR A 28 0.24 12.86 22.67
N VAL A 29 0.73 11.87 21.96
CA VAL A 29 0.86 10.48 22.43
C VAL A 29 2.33 10.07 22.31
N ALA A 30 2.81 9.30 23.24
CA ALA A 30 4.24 9.02 23.37
C ALA A 30 4.85 8.43 22.09
N GLU A 31 4.10 7.62 21.39
CA GLU A 31 4.49 6.92 20.16
C GLU A 31 4.78 7.88 19.00
N PHE A 32 4.21 9.09 19.01
CA PHE A 32 4.35 10.08 17.93
C PHE A 32 5.22 11.30 18.33
N GLY A 33 5.91 11.19 19.46
CA GLY A 33 6.82 12.24 19.94
C GLY A 33 6.09 13.53 20.30
N SER A 34 6.45 14.64 19.64
CA SER A 34 5.87 15.96 19.92
C SER A 34 4.59 16.27 19.15
N LEU A 35 4.20 15.45 18.18
CA LEU A 35 2.99 15.66 17.40
C LEU A 35 1.75 15.24 18.19
N SER A 36 0.68 16.01 18.04
CA SER A 36 -0.63 15.57 18.50
C SER A 36 -1.17 14.42 17.63
N LEU A 37 -2.04 13.61 18.20
CA LEU A 37 -2.72 12.54 17.45
C LEU A 37 -3.41 13.09 16.19
N GLY A 38 -4.03 14.26 16.29
CA GLY A 38 -4.68 14.91 15.15
C GLY A 38 -3.71 15.27 14.03
N GLU A 39 -2.54 15.83 14.36
CA GLU A 39 -1.51 16.17 13.37
C GLU A 39 -1.02 14.92 12.63
N VAL A 40 -0.75 13.83 13.33
CA VAL A 40 -0.34 12.56 12.71
C VAL A 40 -1.43 11.99 11.80
N LEU A 41 -2.67 12.04 12.25
CA LEU A 41 -3.81 11.52 11.46
C LEU A 41 -4.21 12.42 10.30
N LEU A 42 -3.87 13.71 10.33
CA LEU A 42 -4.12 14.67 9.25
C LEU A 42 -2.97 14.77 8.25
N GLU A 43 -1.95 13.91 8.36
CA GLU A 43 -0.87 13.88 7.35
C GLU A 43 -1.47 13.76 5.93
N PRO A 44 -1.20 14.73 5.04
CA PRO A 44 -1.83 14.75 3.72
C PRO A 44 -1.44 13.52 2.86
N THR A 45 -2.36 13.08 2.02
CA THR A 45 -2.08 12.08 0.99
C THR A 45 -0.90 12.53 0.13
N ARG A 46 0.10 11.68 -0.02
CA ARG A 46 1.25 11.95 -0.89
C ARG A 46 0.79 12.13 -2.34
N LEU A 47 1.26 13.19 -2.96
CA LEU A 47 1.00 13.48 -4.37
C LEU A 47 2.00 12.71 -5.25
N TYR A 48 1.52 11.68 -5.93
CA TYR A 48 2.37 10.84 -6.80
C TYR A 48 2.49 11.37 -8.23
N THR A 49 1.61 12.25 -8.68
CA THR A 49 1.50 12.67 -10.10
C THR A 49 2.82 13.19 -10.65
N GLY A 50 3.50 14.10 -9.94
CA GLY A 50 4.78 14.64 -10.41
C GLY A 50 5.87 13.59 -10.53
N VAL A 51 5.96 12.69 -9.52
CA VAL A 51 6.94 11.61 -9.51
C VAL A 51 6.67 10.60 -10.63
N LEU A 52 5.40 10.23 -10.82
CA LEU A 52 5.00 9.28 -11.86
C LEU A 52 5.21 9.85 -13.27
N ASN A 53 4.89 11.12 -13.50
CA ASN A 53 5.20 11.78 -14.78
C ASN A 53 6.70 11.79 -15.05
N SER A 54 7.51 12.17 -14.06
CA SER A 54 8.97 12.15 -14.19
C SER A 54 9.53 10.74 -14.44
N LEU A 55 8.92 9.71 -13.86
CA LEU A 55 9.25 8.32 -14.13
C LEU A 55 8.93 7.96 -15.59
N LEU A 56 7.72 8.24 -16.05
CA LEU A 56 7.24 7.89 -17.39
C LEU A 56 8.02 8.60 -18.51
N GLU A 57 8.43 9.86 -18.27
CA GLU A 57 9.23 10.65 -19.20
C GLU A 57 10.73 10.26 -19.19
N SER A 58 11.16 9.46 -18.22
CA SER A 58 12.55 9.01 -18.13
C SER A 58 12.87 7.86 -19.09
N SER A 59 14.15 7.55 -19.24
CA SER A 59 14.62 6.43 -20.07
C SER A 59 14.15 5.05 -19.62
N VAL A 60 13.64 4.92 -18.39
CA VAL A 60 13.12 3.67 -17.84
C VAL A 60 11.58 3.60 -17.86
N GLY A 61 10.91 4.68 -18.28
CA GLY A 61 9.46 4.78 -18.33
C GLY A 61 8.81 3.76 -19.27
N ALA A 62 9.48 3.39 -20.36
CA ALA A 62 8.99 2.39 -21.30
C ALA A 62 8.77 0.99 -20.67
N GLY A 63 9.45 0.68 -19.55
CA GLY A 63 9.27 -0.56 -18.81
C GLY A 63 8.08 -0.56 -17.86
N VAL A 64 7.29 0.51 -17.79
CA VAL A 64 6.12 0.62 -16.90
C VAL A 64 4.87 0.17 -17.65
N HIS A 65 4.17 -0.83 -17.10
CA HIS A 65 2.96 -1.42 -17.73
C HIS A 65 1.66 -0.99 -17.07
N ALA A 66 1.65 -0.87 -15.74
CA ALA A 66 0.46 -0.47 -15.02
C ALA A 66 0.80 0.25 -13.70
N MET A 67 -0.17 1.00 -13.20
CA MET A 67 -0.06 1.73 -11.93
C MET A 67 -1.36 1.58 -11.16
N SER A 68 -1.26 1.41 -9.84
CA SER A 68 -2.41 1.30 -8.97
C SER A 68 -2.23 2.15 -7.72
N HIS A 69 -3.12 3.13 -7.53
CA HIS A 69 -3.18 3.89 -6.29
C HIS A 69 -3.88 3.05 -5.22
N ILE A 70 -3.19 2.80 -4.11
CA ILE A 70 -3.72 1.99 -3.01
C ILE A 70 -4.66 2.85 -2.17
N THR A 71 -5.95 2.55 -2.27
CA THR A 71 -7.05 3.27 -1.64
C THR A 71 -7.95 2.32 -0.85
N GLY A 72 -9.22 2.66 -0.64
CA GLY A 72 -10.20 1.75 -0.02
C GLY A 72 -10.25 0.39 -0.71
N GLY A 73 -10.26 -0.66 0.08
CA GLY A 73 -10.10 -2.05 -0.37
C GLY A 73 -8.69 -2.60 -0.20
N GLY A 74 -7.74 -1.75 0.24
CA GLY A 74 -6.38 -2.16 0.60
C GLY A 74 -5.49 -2.57 -0.59
N ILE A 75 -4.39 -3.21 -0.28
CA ILE A 75 -3.31 -3.51 -1.24
C ILE A 75 -3.80 -4.46 -2.34
N ALA A 76 -4.32 -5.62 -1.96
CA ALA A 76 -4.68 -6.69 -2.90
C ALA A 76 -5.77 -6.26 -3.89
N ALA A 77 -6.89 -5.71 -3.41
CA ALA A 77 -8.00 -5.32 -4.28
C ALA A 77 -7.64 -4.20 -5.25
N ASN A 78 -6.75 -3.28 -4.87
CA ASN A 78 -6.33 -2.21 -5.78
C ASN A 78 -5.34 -2.69 -6.84
N ILE A 79 -4.39 -3.56 -6.48
CA ILE A 79 -3.45 -4.12 -7.46
C ILE A 79 -4.18 -5.08 -8.42
N ALA A 80 -5.05 -5.95 -7.92
CA ALA A 80 -5.79 -6.90 -8.75
C ALA A 80 -6.59 -6.23 -9.90
N ARG A 81 -7.04 -4.97 -9.71
CA ARG A 81 -7.78 -4.22 -10.74
C ARG A 81 -6.95 -3.87 -11.97
N VAL A 82 -5.65 -3.76 -11.85
CA VAL A 82 -4.75 -3.36 -12.94
C VAL A 82 -4.00 -4.54 -13.56
N LEU A 83 -4.15 -5.73 -12.99
CA LEU A 83 -3.61 -6.95 -13.58
C LEU A 83 -4.61 -7.53 -14.59
N PRO A 84 -4.14 -7.99 -15.76
CA PRO A 84 -4.97 -8.75 -16.69
C PRO A 84 -5.50 -10.06 -16.08
N GLU A 85 -6.65 -10.51 -16.57
CA GLU A 85 -7.17 -11.84 -16.26
C GLU A 85 -6.16 -12.94 -16.62
N GLY A 86 -6.07 -13.97 -15.79
CA GLY A 86 -5.11 -15.06 -15.95
C GLY A 86 -3.72 -14.79 -15.36
N LEU A 87 -3.49 -13.58 -14.79
CA LEU A 87 -2.27 -13.25 -14.06
C LEU A 87 -2.55 -13.14 -12.57
N ALA A 88 -1.53 -13.46 -11.76
CA ALA A 88 -1.58 -13.36 -10.31
C ALA A 88 -0.31 -12.76 -9.74
N LEU A 89 -0.44 -12.18 -8.55
CA LEU A 89 0.67 -11.65 -7.75
C LEU A 89 0.56 -12.17 -6.32
N ASP A 90 1.61 -12.78 -5.83
CA ASP A 90 1.82 -13.04 -4.40
C ASP A 90 2.65 -11.89 -3.81
N VAL A 91 2.03 -11.14 -2.90
CA VAL A 91 2.69 -10.02 -2.22
C VAL A 91 3.44 -10.54 -0.99
N ASP A 92 4.73 -10.28 -0.93
CA ASP A 92 5.57 -10.61 0.20
C ASP A 92 5.59 -9.47 1.23
N ARG A 93 4.98 -9.71 2.40
CA ARG A 93 4.92 -8.74 3.51
C ARG A 93 6.30 -8.41 4.09
N SER A 94 7.28 -9.28 3.95
CA SER A 94 8.62 -9.07 4.53
C SER A 94 9.41 -7.96 3.82
N THR A 95 8.97 -7.54 2.62
CA THR A 95 9.71 -6.59 1.80
C THR A 95 9.60 -5.15 2.27
N TRP A 96 8.58 -4.80 3.09
CA TRP A 96 8.42 -3.46 3.63
C TRP A 96 7.95 -3.49 5.09
N SER A 97 8.06 -2.34 5.75
CA SER A 97 7.50 -2.15 7.09
C SER A 97 6.46 -1.01 7.07
N PRO A 98 5.23 -1.25 7.55
CA PRO A 98 4.26 -0.19 7.76
C PRO A 98 4.80 0.90 8.70
N GLN A 99 4.41 2.16 8.46
CA GLN A 99 4.76 3.25 9.36
C GLN A 99 4.15 3.04 10.74
N GLU A 100 4.74 3.71 11.74
CA GLU A 100 4.36 3.59 13.16
C GLU A 100 2.88 3.82 13.40
N VAL A 101 2.26 4.76 12.70
CA VAL A 101 0.82 5.06 12.84
C VAL A 101 -0.07 3.83 12.70
N PHE A 102 0.28 2.90 11.80
CA PHE A 102 -0.49 1.66 11.61
C PHE A 102 -0.35 0.70 12.78
N ARG A 103 0.88 0.55 13.31
CA ARG A 103 1.15 -0.34 14.46
C ARG A 103 0.49 0.18 15.72
N VAL A 104 0.58 1.48 15.95
CA VAL A 104 -0.02 2.12 17.12
C VAL A 104 -1.54 2.00 17.10
N LEU A 105 -2.18 2.31 15.97
CA LEU A 105 -3.63 2.15 15.83
C LEU A 105 -4.09 0.69 15.96
N ALA A 106 -3.32 -0.25 15.41
CA ALA A 106 -3.61 -1.67 15.54
C ALA A 106 -3.50 -2.13 17.01
N GLY A 107 -2.47 -1.68 17.73
CA GLY A 107 -2.29 -1.96 19.15
C GLY A 107 -3.42 -1.39 20.02
N TRP A 108 -3.86 -0.16 19.76
CA TRP A 108 -5.00 0.44 20.47
C TRP A 108 -6.33 -0.26 20.16
N GLY A 109 -6.48 -0.78 18.95
CA GLY A 109 -7.69 -1.48 18.53
C GLY A 109 -7.69 -2.98 18.83
N ASP A 110 -6.61 -3.52 19.39
CA ASP A 110 -6.40 -4.94 19.68
C ASP A 110 -6.67 -5.85 18.45
N PHE A 111 -6.07 -5.48 17.29
CA PHE A 111 -6.16 -6.28 16.07
C PHE A 111 -4.81 -6.35 15.35
N SER A 112 -4.64 -7.36 14.52
CA SER A 112 -3.43 -7.52 13.71
C SER A 112 -3.45 -6.64 12.47
N LEU A 113 -2.25 -6.32 11.94
CA LEU A 113 -2.13 -5.56 10.67
C LEU A 113 -2.75 -6.32 9.50
N GLU A 114 -2.65 -7.65 9.48
CA GLU A 114 -3.24 -8.50 8.45
C GLU A 114 -4.76 -8.37 8.39
N SER A 115 -5.42 -8.21 9.54
CA SER A 115 -6.88 -8.09 9.60
C SER A 115 -7.40 -6.79 8.97
N VAL A 116 -6.55 -5.79 8.77
CA VAL A 116 -6.90 -4.48 8.21
C VAL A 116 -6.30 -4.20 6.83
N GLU A 117 -5.64 -5.18 6.21
CA GLU A 117 -5.07 -5.07 4.85
C GLU A 117 -6.11 -4.72 3.77
N GLY A 118 -7.37 -5.07 3.99
CA GLY A 118 -8.49 -4.67 3.13
C GLY A 118 -9.03 -3.25 3.41
N THR A 119 -8.50 -2.58 4.43
CA THR A 119 -8.99 -1.26 4.87
C THR A 119 -7.93 -0.18 4.76
N TRP A 120 -6.71 -0.48 5.20
CA TRP A 120 -5.57 0.44 5.21
C TRP A 120 -4.55 0.11 4.12
N ASN A 121 -3.77 1.11 3.72
CA ASN A 121 -2.70 0.96 2.74
C ASN A 121 -1.41 0.35 3.34
N LEU A 122 -1.30 0.27 4.65
CA LEU A 122 -0.16 -0.25 5.42
C LEU A 122 1.21 0.25 4.94
N GLY A 123 1.28 1.52 4.55
CA GLY A 123 2.53 2.14 4.11
C GLY A 123 2.75 2.11 2.59
N LEU A 124 1.90 1.45 1.83
CA LEU A 124 1.97 1.35 0.37
C LEU A 124 0.92 2.24 -0.27
N GLY A 125 1.31 3.39 -0.82
CA GLY A 125 0.35 4.32 -1.41
C GLY A 125 0.18 4.16 -2.91
N GLN A 126 1.20 3.64 -3.62
CA GLN A 126 1.16 3.43 -5.06
C GLN A 126 1.94 2.16 -5.43
N ALA A 127 1.35 1.29 -6.23
CA ALA A 127 2.01 0.18 -6.88
C ALA A 127 2.32 0.53 -8.35
N VAL A 128 3.45 0.04 -8.85
CA VAL A 128 3.86 0.17 -10.25
C VAL A 128 4.26 -1.21 -10.75
N VAL A 129 3.66 -1.64 -11.85
CA VAL A 129 3.99 -2.89 -12.54
C VAL A 129 5.00 -2.58 -13.63
N VAL A 130 6.10 -3.29 -13.63
CA VAL A 130 7.21 -3.04 -14.55
C VAL A 130 7.78 -4.34 -15.11
N ASP A 131 8.52 -4.24 -16.22
CA ASP A 131 9.34 -5.35 -16.71
C ASP A 131 10.34 -5.80 -15.65
N ALA A 132 10.57 -7.10 -15.54
CA ALA A 132 11.59 -7.65 -14.64
C ALA A 132 12.98 -7.05 -14.90
N ALA A 133 13.34 -6.83 -16.16
CA ALA A 133 14.62 -6.22 -16.55
C ALA A 133 14.73 -4.73 -16.20
N SER A 134 13.61 -4.05 -15.95
CA SER A 134 13.53 -2.63 -15.59
C SER A 134 13.38 -2.39 -14.11
N ALA A 135 13.05 -3.41 -13.32
CA ALA A 135 12.63 -3.27 -11.91
C ALA A 135 13.64 -2.50 -11.05
N GLU A 136 14.92 -2.87 -11.11
CA GLU A 136 15.97 -2.19 -10.33
C GLU A 136 16.16 -0.73 -10.77
N LYS A 137 16.13 -0.47 -12.08
CA LYS A 137 16.31 0.88 -12.62
C LYS A 137 15.12 1.79 -12.29
N VAL A 138 13.91 1.26 -12.35
CA VAL A 138 12.70 1.98 -11.95
C VAL A 138 12.73 2.28 -10.44
N SER A 139 13.10 1.30 -9.62
CA SER A 139 13.26 1.49 -8.17
C SER A 139 14.31 2.57 -7.85
N ALA A 140 15.47 2.52 -8.49
CA ALA A 140 16.52 3.53 -8.35
C ALA A 140 16.02 4.92 -8.74
N LYS A 141 15.30 5.03 -9.87
CA LYS A 141 14.72 6.31 -10.33
C LYS A 141 13.70 6.87 -9.36
N LEU A 142 12.81 6.04 -8.81
CA LEU A 142 11.83 6.47 -7.81
C LEU A 142 12.51 6.92 -6.51
N THR A 143 13.58 6.25 -6.10
CA THR A 143 14.39 6.65 -4.95
C THR A 143 15.09 8.00 -5.19
N GLU A 144 15.66 8.21 -6.37
CA GLU A 144 16.21 9.52 -6.81
C GLU A 144 15.15 10.63 -6.74
N LEU A 145 13.90 10.31 -7.10
CA LEU A 145 12.76 11.22 -7.01
C LEU A 145 12.19 11.37 -5.58
N GLY A 146 12.87 10.84 -4.57
CA GLY A 146 12.55 11.00 -3.16
C GLY A 146 11.41 10.12 -2.65
N VAL A 147 11.07 9.03 -3.35
CA VAL A 147 10.02 8.11 -2.89
C VAL A 147 10.59 6.71 -2.66
N PRO A 148 10.68 6.25 -1.41
CA PRO A 148 11.07 4.87 -1.11
C PRO A 148 10.17 3.85 -1.80
N THR A 149 10.78 2.79 -2.30
CA THR A 149 10.08 1.71 -3.01
C THR A 149 10.58 0.35 -2.57
N TRP A 150 9.72 -0.65 -2.75
CA TRP A 150 10.02 -2.05 -2.46
C TRP A 150 9.49 -2.92 -3.59
N GLN A 151 10.18 -3.99 -3.90
CA GLN A 151 9.65 -5.04 -4.76
C GLN A 151 8.71 -5.91 -3.93
N LEU A 152 7.43 -5.89 -4.26
CA LEU A 152 6.40 -6.61 -3.51
C LEU A 152 6.26 -8.07 -3.91
N GLY A 153 6.71 -8.42 -5.11
CA GLY A 153 6.59 -9.77 -5.67
C GLY A 153 6.80 -9.75 -7.18
N VAL A 154 6.52 -10.88 -7.80
CA VAL A 154 6.58 -11.09 -9.25
C VAL A 154 5.20 -11.50 -9.75
N ILE A 155 4.78 -10.93 -10.89
CA ILE A 155 3.53 -11.28 -11.54
C ILE A 155 3.77 -12.54 -12.38
N GLU A 156 2.95 -13.54 -12.17
CA GLU A 156 3.04 -14.84 -12.84
C GLU A 156 1.67 -15.25 -13.42
N ASN A 157 1.64 -16.35 -14.17
CA ASN A 157 0.37 -16.96 -14.56
C ASN A 157 -0.41 -17.39 -13.31
N ALA A 158 -1.69 -17.10 -13.29
CA ALA A 158 -2.55 -17.43 -12.17
C ALA A 158 -2.57 -18.95 -11.93
N PRO A 159 -2.42 -19.39 -10.67
CA PRO A 159 -2.54 -20.81 -10.33
C PRO A 159 -3.98 -21.30 -10.54
N THR A 160 -4.16 -22.63 -10.56
CA THR A 160 -5.49 -23.23 -10.75
C THR A 160 -6.42 -22.96 -9.56
N ASP A 161 -5.88 -22.92 -8.35
CA ASP A 161 -6.62 -22.59 -7.14
C ASP A 161 -6.39 -21.12 -6.74
N LEU A 162 -7.44 -20.33 -6.86
CA LEU A 162 -7.46 -18.92 -6.50
C LEU A 162 -8.33 -18.62 -5.28
N SER A 163 -8.69 -19.63 -4.49
CA SER A 163 -9.61 -19.49 -3.35
C SER A 163 -9.11 -18.51 -2.27
N SER A 164 -7.80 -18.33 -2.14
CA SER A 164 -7.16 -17.39 -1.21
C SER A 164 -6.83 -16.03 -1.83
N TYR A 165 -7.14 -15.83 -3.11
CA TYR A 165 -6.82 -14.61 -3.84
C TYR A 165 -7.98 -13.62 -3.86
N VAL A 166 -7.65 -12.34 -3.79
CA VAL A 166 -8.57 -11.24 -4.03
C VAL A 166 -8.60 -10.94 -5.53
N HIS A 167 -9.76 -10.97 -6.13
CA HIS A 167 -9.97 -10.66 -7.54
C HIS A 167 -10.30 -9.19 -7.77
N GLY A 168 -9.87 -8.65 -8.90
CA GLY A 168 -10.22 -7.31 -9.34
C GLY A 168 -11.71 -7.21 -9.67
N ALA A 169 -12.48 -6.49 -8.85
CA ALA A 169 -13.95 -6.46 -8.92
C ALA A 169 -14.53 -5.20 -9.56
N LYS A 170 -13.72 -4.23 -10.00
CA LYS A 170 -14.21 -2.96 -10.56
C LYS A 170 -13.63 -2.70 -11.94
N GLY A 171 -14.49 -2.71 -12.94
CA GLY A 171 -14.25 -2.17 -14.27
C GLY A 171 -14.01 -3.19 -15.37
N VAL A 172 -13.12 -4.14 -15.21
CA VAL A 172 -12.80 -5.24 -16.15
C VAL A 172 -12.52 -6.50 -15.34
N ASN A 173 -12.56 -7.65 -16.00
CA ASN A 173 -12.08 -8.89 -15.41
C ASN A 173 -10.59 -8.71 -15.11
N GLY A 174 -10.26 -8.48 -13.82
CA GLY A 174 -8.90 -8.28 -13.36
C GLY A 174 -8.24 -9.58 -12.98
N GLY A 175 -6.92 -9.51 -12.74
CA GLY A 175 -6.15 -10.61 -12.20
C GLY A 175 -6.45 -10.88 -10.73
N ALA A 176 -5.60 -11.68 -10.10
CA ALA A 176 -5.75 -12.13 -8.74
C ALA A 176 -4.53 -11.71 -7.89
N VAL A 177 -4.75 -11.31 -6.65
CA VAL A 177 -3.68 -10.92 -5.72
C VAL A 177 -3.90 -11.59 -4.37
N GLN A 178 -2.87 -12.26 -3.88
CA GLN A 178 -2.81 -12.76 -2.52
C GLN A 178 -1.72 -12.00 -1.77
N ILE A 179 -1.96 -11.67 -0.49
CA ILE A 179 -0.90 -11.20 0.38
C ILE A 179 -0.41 -12.40 1.18
N GLY A 180 0.77 -12.90 0.81
CA GLY A 180 1.37 -14.08 1.38
C GLY A 180 1.73 -13.89 2.86
N ARG A 181 1.99 -14.97 3.57
CA ARG A 181 2.50 -14.91 4.95
C ARG A 181 3.94 -14.42 4.91
N ALA A 182 4.30 -13.53 5.85
CA ALA A 182 5.71 -13.25 6.10
C ALA A 182 6.41 -14.59 6.41
N HIS A 183 7.54 -14.82 5.76
CA HIS A 183 8.40 -15.91 6.20
C HIS A 183 8.86 -15.59 7.62
N VAL A 184 8.52 -16.49 8.55
CA VAL A 184 8.92 -16.44 9.96
C VAL A 184 10.41 -16.77 10.09
#